data_2372f943b422b084091ba833b3ca7cca
#
_entry.id   2372f943b422b084091ba833b3ca7cca
#
_cell.length_a   1.000
_cell.length_b   1.000
_cell.length_c   1.000
_cell.angle_alpha   90.00
_cell.angle_beta   90.00
_cell.angle_gamma   90.00
#
_symmetry.space_group_name_H-M   'P 1'
#
loop_
_entity.id
_entity.type
_entity.pdbx_description
1 polymer ?
#
loop_
_entity_poly.entity_id
_entity_poly.type
_entity_poly.pdbx_seq_one_letter_code
_entity_poly.pdbx_strand_id
1 'polypeptide(L)'
;MIIGVPKEIKNNENRVALTPAGVAEFKKHGHLVYVQKSAGENSGFSDKAYSDAGAELLPTIEAVYEIAEMIIKVKEPIASEYPLIKKDQLLFTYFHFASGEALTHAMINRKAVCLAYETVEKQDRSLPLLVPMSEVAGRMSIQEGAKYLEKPMKGKGILLGGVPGVPPAKVVVLGGGIVGTQAAKMAAGFGAQVTIMDVSLARLRYLSDVMPANVTTVMSNHYNIREAIAQADLVIGAVLIPGAKAPHLITRDMLKLMSPGTVLVDVAVDQGGCIETCQPTTHENPTFIIDDIVHYCVANMPGAVPYTSTLALTNATLPYALQLANKGWQKACNENEELKKGLNIANGKIVYKGVADAWGLPFNNVETVLQELVH
;
A
#
# COMPACT_ATOMS: atom_id res chain seq x y z
N MET A 1 -21.57 17.85 3.93
CA MET A 1 -21.01 17.18 2.73
C MET A 1 -21.64 15.81 2.57
N ILE A 2 -21.87 15.40 1.33
CA ILE A 2 -22.37 14.07 0.96
C ILE A 2 -21.17 13.18 0.58
N ILE A 3 -20.99 12.09 1.34
CA ILE A 3 -19.88 11.15 1.17
C ILE A 3 -20.39 9.91 0.46
N GLY A 4 -19.73 9.50 -0.61
CA GLY A 4 -20.01 8.27 -1.35
C GLY A 4 -18.91 7.23 -1.18
N VAL A 5 -19.31 6.00 -0.89
CA VAL A 5 -18.40 4.85 -0.76
C VAL A 5 -18.86 3.77 -1.74
N PRO A 6 -18.32 3.73 -2.95
CA PRO A 6 -18.63 2.68 -3.91
C PRO A 6 -17.97 1.36 -3.52
N LYS A 7 -18.49 0.26 -4.04
CA LYS A 7 -17.83 -1.05 -4.00
C LYS A 7 -16.61 -1.02 -4.91
N GLU A 8 -15.50 -1.57 -4.45
CA GLU A 8 -14.32 -1.76 -5.30
C GLU A 8 -14.61 -2.81 -6.38
N ILE A 9 -14.24 -2.49 -7.61
CA ILE A 9 -14.50 -3.34 -8.78
C ILE A 9 -13.22 -3.80 -9.48
N LYS A 10 -12.07 -3.38 -8.97
CA LYS A 10 -10.77 -3.85 -9.47
C LYS A 10 -10.57 -5.32 -9.07
N ASN A 11 -10.01 -6.12 -9.95
CA ASN A 11 -9.82 -7.55 -9.69
C ASN A 11 -9.02 -7.79 -8.39
N ASN A 12 -9.47 -8.74 -7.58
CA ASN A 12 -8.89 -9.08 -6.27
C ASN A 12 -8.83 -7.93 -5.26
N GLU A 13 -9.64 -6.87 -5.43
CA GLU A 13 -9.79 -5.82 -4.45
C GLU A 13 -11.08 -6.03 -3.64
N ASN A 14 -10.91 -6.46 -2.41
CA ASN A 14 -11.99 -6.79 -1.48
C ASN A 14 -12.09 -5.82 -0.30
N ARG A 15 -11.16 -4.85 -0.21
CA ARG A 15 -11.19 -3.82 0.83
C ARG A 15 -12.33 -2.83 0.56
N VAL A 16 -12.72 -2.10 1.59
CA VAL A 16 -13.65 -0.96 1.49
C VAL A 16 -13.02 0.28 2.14
N ALA A 17 -13.30 1.44 1.58
CA ALA A 17 -12.62 2.67 2.00
C ALA A 17 -13.16 3.29 3.29
N LEU A 18 -14.28 2.82 3.80
CA LEU A 18 -14.89 3.30 5.03
C LEU A 18 -15.54 2.14 5.79
N THR A 19 -15.34 2.10 7.11
CA THR A 19 -16.00 1.14 8.01
C THR A 19 -17.31 1.70 8.57
N PRO A 20 -18.20 0.87 9.15
CA PRO A 20 -19.38 1.37 9.89
C PRO A 20 -19.00 2.37 11.00
N ALA A 21 -17.87 2.18 11.69
CA ALA A 21 -17.38 3.13 12.68
C ALA A 21 -17.04 4.49 12.05
N GLY A 22 -16.46 4.50 10.86
CA GLY A 22 -16.21 5.74 10.12
C GLY A 22 -17.49 6.43 9.67
N VAL A 23 -18.52 5.67 9.28
CA VAL A 23 -19.85 6.21 9.00
C VAL A 23 -20.42 6.93 10.21
N ALA A 24 -20.40 6.29 11.38
CA ALA A 24 -20.89 6.89 12.63
C ALA A 24 -20.15 8.21 12.94
N GLU A 25 -18.84 8.26 12.69
CA GLU A 25 -18.05 9.49 12.92
C GLU A 25 -18.43 10.61 11.94
N PHE A 26 -18.62 10.33 10.64
CA PHE A 26 -19.13 11.30 9.68
C PHE A 26 -20.52 11.81 10.06
N LYS A 27 -21.42 10.93 10.48
CA LYS A 27 -22.79 11.30 10.93
C LYS A 27 -22.74 12.23 12.13
N LYS A 28 -21.88 11.96 13.11
CA LYS A 28 -21.66 12.80 14.29
C LYS A 28 -21.23 14.23 13.91
N HIS A 29 -20.48 14.37 12.80
CA HIS A 29 -20.07 15.65 12.24
C HIS A 29 -21.11 16.29 11.29
N GLY A 30 -22.31 15.71 11.17
CA GLY A 30 -23.41 16.26 10.37
C GLY A 30 -23.32 15.97 8.87
N HIS A 31 -22.51 15.00 8.46
CA HIS A 31 -22.40 14.59 7.06
C HIS A 31 -23.36 13.45 6.72
N LEU A 32 -23.73 13.35 5.45
CA LEU A 32 -24.51 12.25 4.90
C LEU A 32 -23.56 11.23 4.27
N VAL A 33 -23.78 9.96 4.54
CA VAL A 33 -22.92 8.88 4.01
C VAL A 33 -23.80 7.89 3.22
N TYR A 34 -23.42 7.68 1.98
CA TYR A 34 -24.03 6.73 1.07
C TYR A 34 -23.03 5.63 0.73
N VAL A 35 -23.40 4.39 0.95
CA VAL A 35 -22.56 3.22 0.70
C VAL A 35 -23.22 2.34 -0.35
N GLN A 36 -22.48 1.91 -1.34
CA GLN A 36 -23.02 0.93 -2.29
C GLN A 36 -23.28 -0.39 -1.57
N LYS A 37 -24.42 -1.02 -1.88
CA LYS A 37 -24.76 -2.35 -1.35
C LYS A 37 -23.62 -3.34 -1.58
N SER A 38 -23.37 -4.16 -0.57
CA SER A 38 -22.30 -5.18 -0.56
C SER A 38 -20.88 -4.62 -0.70
N ALA A 39 -20.65 -3.33 -0.50
CA ALA A 39 -19.30 -2.75 -0.60
C ALA A 39 -18.34 -3.29 0.47
N GLY A 40 -18.83 -3.55 1.68
CA GLY A 40 -18.02 -4.02 2.80
C GLY A 40 -18.03 -5.53 3.05
N GLU A 41 -18.88 -6.29 2.35
CA GLU A 41 -19.10 -7.72 2.64
C GLU A 41 -17.81 -8.54 2.63
N ASN A 42 -16.99 -8.38 1.60
CA ASN A 42 -15.73 -9.11 1.49
C ASN A 42 -14.67 -8.67 2.52
N SER A 43 -14.89 -7.54 3.20
CA SER A 43 -14.10 -7.07 4.33
C SER A 43 -14.76 -7.35 5.70
N GLY A 44 -15.84 -8.17 5.73
CA GLY A 44 -16.53 -8.54 6.96
C GLY A 44 -17.50 -7.50 7.51
N PHE A 45 -17.86 -6.48 6.73
CA PHE A 45 -18.83 -5.44 7.11
C PHE A 45 -20.12 -5.59 6.31
N SER A 46 -21.20 -6.03 6.96
CA SER A 46 -22.49 -6.22 6.30
C SER A 46 -23.19 -4.90 6.00
N ASP A 47 -24.09 -4.92 5.03
CA ASP A 47 -24.97 -3.80 4.71
C ASP A 47 -25.78 -3.34 5.94
N LYS A 48 -26.23 -4.29 6.77
CA LYS A 48 -26.90 -3.98 8.02
C LYS A 48 -26.03 -3.16 8.96
N ALA A 49 -24.74 -3.50 9.10
CA ALA A 49 -23.83 -2.76 9.96
C ALA A 49 -23.66 -1.30 9.49
N TYR A 50 -23.63 -1.07 8.19
CA TYR A 50 -23.58 0.28 7.62
C TYR A 50 -24.88 1.06 7.89
N SER A 51 -26.05 0.43 7.70
CA SER A 51 -27.33 1.07 7.97
C SER A 51 -27.50 1.37 9.47
N ASP A 52 -27.12 0.46 10.35
CA ASP A 52 -27.16 0.65 11.81
C ASP A 52 -26.25 1.82 12.25
N ALA A 53 -25.13 2.03 11.54
CA ALA A 53 -24.22 3.17 11.76
C ALA A 53 -24.74 4.50 11.17
N GLY A 54 -25.84 4.47 10.39
CA GLY A 54 -26.49 5.64 9.83
C GLY A 54 -26.16 5.94 8.38
N ALA A 55 -25.55 5.01 7.63
CA ALA A 55 -25.42 5.15 6.19
C ALA A 55 -26.71 4.81 5.46
N GLU A 56 -26.91 5.45 4.32
CA GLU A 56 -27.92 5.03 3.34
C GLU A 56 -27.28 4.12 2.29
N LEU A 57 -27.96 3.02 1.96
CA LEU A 57 -27.47 2.06 1.00
C LEU A 57 -28.00 2.33 -0.41
N LEU A 58 -27.11 2.41 -1.38
CA LEU A 58 -27.45 2.59 -2.79
C LEU A 58 -27.21 1.31 -3.58
N PRO A 59 -28.05 1.00 -4.58
CA PRO A 59 -27.97 -0.28 -5.28
C PRO A 59 -26.76 -0.37 -6.24
N THR A 60 -26.32 0.74 -6.82
CA THR A 60 -25.32 0.75 -7.90
C THR A 60 -24.24 1.78 -7.67
N ILE A 61 -23.12 1.61 -8.35
CA ILE A 61 -21.99 2.55 -8.32
C ILE A 61 -22.38 3.90 -8.93
N GLU A 62 -23.19 3.91 -9.98
CA GLU A 62 -23.67 5.11 -10.64
C GLU A 62 -24.45 5.99 -9.65
N ALA A 63 -25.35 5.39 -8.88
CA ALA A 63 -26.14 6.11 -7.89
C ALA A 63 -25.25 6.74 -6.81
N VAL A 64 -24.15 6.08 -6.42
CA VAL A 64 -23.18 6.61 -5.45
C VAL A 64 -22.44 7.82 -6.04
N TYR A 65 -21.93 7.71 -7.27
CA TYR A 65 -21.23 8.81 -7.92
C TYR A 65 -22.16 10.00 -8.20
N GLU A 66 -23.42 9.72 -8.53
CA GLU A 66 -24.40 10.78 -8.84
C GLU A 66 -24.71 11.66 -7.64
N ILE A 67 -24.83 11.11 -6.43
CA ILE A 67 -25.22 11.89 -5.27
C ILE A 67 -24.04 12.49 -4.53
N ALA A 68 -22.87 11.85 -4.53
CA ALA A 68 -21.74 12.21 -3.69
C ALA A 68 -21.05 13.52 -4.14
N GLU A 69 -20.65 14.31 -3.16
CA GLU A 69 -19.72 15.44 -3.30
C GLU A 69 -18.27 14.95 -3.15
N MET A 70 -18.02 14.00 -2.23
CA MET A 70 -16.75 13.34 -2.03
C MET A 70 -16.90 11.81 -2.19
N ILE A 71 -16.10 11.23 -3.05
CA ILE A 71 -15.95 9.78 -3.21
C ILE A 71 -14.71 9.34 -2.44
N ILE A 72 -14.88 8.35 -1.57
CA ILE A 72 -13.78 7.70 -0.86
C ILE A 72 -13.65 6.28 -1.39
N LYS A 73 -12.46 5.94 -1.90
CA LYS A 73 -12.12 4.61 -2.45
C LYS A 73 -10.82 4.08 -1.87
N VAL A 74 -10.54 2.81 -2.09
CA VAL A 74 -9.24 2.22 -1.80
C VAL A 74 -8.33 2.34 -3.03
N LYS A 75 -8.82 1.92 -4.19
CA LYS A 75 -8.05 1.94 -5.44
C LYS A 75 -8.53 3.04 -6.40
N GLU A 76 -7.65 3.37 -7.32
CA GLU A 76 -7.93 4.30 -8.40
C GLU A 76 -9.20 3.90 -9.17
N PRO A 77 -9.96 4.88 -9.67
CA PRO A 77 -11.03 4.61 -10.62
C PRO A 77 -10.50 3.91 -11.87
N ILE A 78 -11.27 2.96 -12.40
CA ILE A 78 -10.97 2.29 -13.67
C ILE A 78 -11.83 2.84 -14.81
N ALA A 79 -11.56 2.43 -16.04
CA ALA A 79 -12.17 3.02 -17.24
C ALA A 79 -13.71 3.09 -17.21
N SER A 80 -14.38 2.11 -16.60
CA SER A 80 -15.84 2.11 -16.46
C SER A 80 -16.37 3.17 -15.47
N GLU A 81 -15.52 3.63 -14.54
CA GLU A 81 -15.87 4.66 -13.56
C GLU A 81 -15.64 6.10 -14.07
N TYR A 82 -14.74 6.30 -15.05
CA TYR A 82 -14.41 7.64 -15.52
C TYR A 82 -15.63 8.46 -15.97
N PRO A 83 -16.60 7.92 -16.70
CA PRO A 83 -17.79 8.67 -17.11
C PRO A 83 -18.68 9.12 -15.94
N LEU A 84 -18.63 8.42 -14.81
CA LEU A 84 -19.45 8.68 -13.63
C LEU A 84 -18.95 9.88 -12.82
N ILE A 85 -17.65 10.20 -12.92
CA ILE A 85 -17.01 11.25 -12.16
C ILE A 85 -17.48 12.62 -12.66
N LYS A 86 -17.99 13.44 -11.77
CA LYS A 86 -18.48 14.80 -12.07
C LYS A 86 -17.35 15.83 -11.99
N LYS A 87 -17.57 16.94 -12.69
CA LYS A 87 -16.73 18.14 -12.51
C LYS A 87 -16.77 18.57 -11.03
N ASP A 88 -15.60 18.95 -10.50
CA ASP A 88 -15.39 19.42 -9.13
C ASP A 88 -15.67 18.36 -8.04
N GLN A 89 -16.01 17.12 -8.42
CA GLN A 89 -16.18 16.04 -7.46
C GLN A 89 -14.83 15.66 -6.83
N LEU A 90 -14.80 15.61 -5.50
CA LEU A 90 -13.61 15.24 -4.75
C LEU A 90 -13.47 13.71 -4.72
N LEU A 91 -12.33 13.21 -5.12
CA LEU A 91 -11.94 11.81 -4.98
C LEU A 91 -10.75 11.71 -4.02
N PHE A 92 -10.89 10.88 -2.99
CA PHE A 92 -9.86 10.62 -1.99
C PHE A 92 -9.55 9.12 -1.96
N THR A 93 -8.41 8.72 -2.53
CA THR A 93 -8.05 7.32 -2.79
C THR A 93 -6.56 7.18 -3.14
N TYR A 94 -6.05 5.94 -3.27
CA TYR A 94 -4.81 5.70 -4.00
C TYR A 94 -5.05 5.89 -5.49
N PHE A 95 -4.24 6.70 -6.15
CA PHE A 95 -4.35 6.94 -7.59
C PHE A 95 -3.23 6.30 -8.41
N HIS A 96 -1.99 6.33 -7.89
CA HIS A 96 -0.82 5.86 -8.64
C HIS A 96 -0.70 6.49 -10.04
N PHE A 97 -0.98 7.78 -10.17
CA PHE A 97 -1.03 8.51 -11.45
C PHE A 97 0.22 8.34 -12.31
N ALA A 98 1.40 8.22 -11.69
CA ALA A 98 2.66 8.04 -12.42
C ALA A 98 2.74 6.69 -13.18
N SER A 99 1.82 5.75 -12.93
CA SER A 99 1.71 4.48 -13.66
C SER A 99 0.45 4.35 -14.51
N GLY A 100 -0.39 5.42 -14.56
CA GLY A 100 -1.70 5.39 -15.21
C GLY A 100 -1.96 6.60 -16.11
N GLU A 101 -1.44 6.62 -17.34
CA GLU A 101 -1.62 7.73 -18.27
C GLU A 101 -3.09 7.99 -18.59
N ALA A 102 -3.84 6.94 -18.94
CA ALA A 102 -5.27 7.04 -19.25
C ALA A 102 -6.10 7.58 -18.07
N LEU A 103 -5.79 7.15 -16.84
CA LEU A 103 -6.40 7.67 -15.62
C LEU A 103 -6.09 9.15 -15.45
N THR A 104 -4.83 9.55 -15.64
CA THR A 104 -4.40 10.94 -15.51
C THR A 104 -5.18 11.85 -16.46
N HIS A 105 -5.22 11.50 -17.73
CA HIS A 105 -6.00 12.24 -18.74
C HIS A 105 -7.50 12.25 -18.44
N ALA A 106 -8.06 11.12 -17.97
CA ALA A 106 -9.47 11.07 -17.61
C ALA A 106 -9.80 12.05 -16.47
N MET A 107 -9.00 12.10 -15.42
CA MET A 107 -9.24 13.01 -14.28
C MET A 107 -9.07 14.48 -14.67
N ILE A 108 -8.10 14.81 -15.53
CA ILE A 108 -7.94 16.14 -16.11
C ILE A 108 -9.19 16.54 -16.91
N ASN A 109 -9.65 15.69 -17.83
CA ASN A 109 -10.78 15.94 -18.70
C ASN A 109 -12.10 16.05 -17.93
N ARG A 110 -12.27 15.25 -16.88
CA ARG A 110 -13.44 15.33 -15.97
C ARG A 110 -13.39 16.54 -15.04
N LYS A 111 -12.25 17.21 -14.94
CA LYS A 111 -12.01 18.32 -14.00
C LYS A 111 -12.32 17.91 -12.55
N ALA A 112 -12.00 16.66 -12.21
CA ALA A 112 -12.14 16.14 -10.86
C ALA A 112 -11.13 16.79 -9.91
N VAL A 113 -11.40 16.72 -8.61
CA VAL A 113 -10.45 17.07 -7.55
C VAL A 113 -9.87 15.76 -7.00
N CYS A 114 -8.58 15.52 -7.21
CA CYS A 114 -7.93 14.27 -6.87
C CYS A 114 -6.93 14.48 -5.74
N LEU A 115 -7.27 14.01 -4.54
CA LEU A 115 -6.35 13.88 -3.42
C LEU A 115 -5.88 12.43 -3.32
N ALA A 116 -4.59 12.22 -3.54
CA ALA A 116 -3.97 10.91 -3.56
C ALA A 116 -3.44 10.53 -2.16
N TYR A 117 -3.82 9.36 -1.66
CA TYR A 117 -3.33 8.86 -0.38
C TYR A 117 -1.80 8.77 -0.33
N GLU A 118 -1.19 8.32 -1.41
CA GLU A 118 0.25 8.08 -1.54
C GLU A 118 1.09 9.35 -1.59
N THR A 119 0.48 10.52 -1.75
CA THR A 119 1.19 11.81 -1.78
C THR A 119 0.88 12.72 -0.59
N VAL A 120 -0.01 12.29 0.31
CA VAL A 120 -0.14 12.92 1.64
C VAL A 120 1.17 12.67 2.40
N GLU A 121 1.92 13.75 2.64
CA GLU A 121 3.29 13.67 3.18
C GLU A 121 3.46 14.62 4.35
N LYS A 122 3.98 14.10 5.48
CA LYS A 122 4.33 14.86 6.68
C LYS A 122 5.63 15.67 6.49
N GLN A 123 5.92 16.54 7.46
CA GLN A 123 7.15 17.36 7.45
C GLN A 123 8.42 16.51 7.48
N ASP A 124 8.38 15.35 8.15
CA ASP A 124 9.48 14.37 8.23
C ASP A 124 9.60 13.48 6.99
N ARG A 125 8.82 13.79 5.93
CA ARG A 125 8.69 13.02 4.68
C ARG A 125 8.05 11.63 4.84
N SER A 126 7.48 11.31 5.98
CA SER A 126 6.69 10.10 6.11
C SER A 126 5.37 10.22 5.35
N LEU A 127 4.89 9.08 4.84
CA LEU A 127 3.66 8.96 4.04
C LEU A 127 2.59 8.24 4.88
N PRO A 128 1.86 8.96 5.74
CA PRO A 128 1.02 8.37 6.78
C PRO A 128 -0.07 7.45 6.25
N LEU A 129 -0.53 7.67 5.01
CA LEU A 129 -1.59 6.86 4.42
C LEU A 129 -1.06 5.64 3.63
N LEU A 130 0.26 5.57 3.35
CA LEU A 130 0.93 4.37 2.85
C LEU A 130 1.40 3.44 3.96
N VAL A 131 1.74 3.99 5.14
CA VAL A 131 2.26 3.23 6.29
C VAL A 131 1.41 2.00 6.60
N PRO A 132 0.07 2.07 6.74
CA PRO A 132 -0.73 0.90 7.11
C PRO A 132 -0.60 -0.27 6.13
N MET A 133 -0.57 0.02 4.83
CA MET A 133 -0.44 -1.03 3.82
C MET A 133 0.97 -1.61 3.78
N SER A 134 1.99 -0.80 4.04
CA SER A 134 3.37 -1.25 4.21
C SER A 134 3.53 -2.16 5.43
N GLU A 135 2.84 -1.86 6.53
CA GLU A 135 2.82 -2.70 7.73
C GLU A 135 2.15 -4.05 7.47
N VAL A 136 0.99 -4.05 6.82
CA VAL A 136 0.30 -5.29 6.44
C VAL A 136 1.16 -6.12 5.49
N ALA A 137 1.73 -5.51 4.45
CA ALA A 137 2.56 -6.21 3.47
C ALA A 137 3.82 -6.82 4.12
N GLY A 138 4.49 -6.09 5.01
CA GLY A 138 5.65 -6.60 5.74
C GLY A 138 5.33 -7.81 6.61
N ARG A 139 4.18 -7.80 7.30
CA ARG A 139 3.72 -8.94 8.10
C ARG A 139 3.33 -10.12 7.24
N MET A 140 2.60 -9.88 6.15
CA MET A 140 2.20 -10.91 5.21
C MET A 140 3.40 -11.58 4.52
N SER A 141 4.48 -10.85 4.26
CA SER A 141 5.67 -11.42 3.63
C SER A 141 6.25 -12.61 4.42
N ILE A 142 6.11 -12.58 5.74
CA ILE A 142 6.55 -13.68 6.60
C ILE A 142 5.49 -14.79 6.67
N GLN A 143 4.20 -14.44 6.73
CA GLN A 143 3.12 -15.43 6.71
C GLN A 143 3.19 -16.29 5.43
N GLU A 144 3.28 -15.64 4.26
CA GLU A 144 3.41 -16.34 2.99
C GLU A 144 4.78 -17.01 2.85
N GLY A 145 5.87 -16.33 3.23
CA GLY A 145 7.21 -16.92 3.22
C GLY A 145 7.29 -18.22 4.02
N ALA A 146 6.72 -18.27 5.22
CA ALA A 146 6.66 -19.46 6.04
C ALA A 146 5.87 -20.59 5.38
N LYS A 147 4.72 -20.26 4.76
CA LYS A 147 3.91 -21.23 4.01
C LYS A 147 4.67 -21.82 2.82
N TYR A 148 5.36 -20.98 2.05
CA TYR A 148 6.08 -21.43 0.87
C TYR A 148 7.42 -22.12 1.19
N LEU A 149 7.90 -22.10 2.43
CA LEU A 149 8.98 -22.98 2.89
C LEU A 149 8.54 -24.45 3.04
N GLU A 150 7.23 -24.71 3.10
CA GLU A 150 6.71 -26.09 3.18
C GLU A 150 7.01 -26.90 1.91
N LYS A 151 7.22 -28.21 2.08
CA LYS A 151 7.55 -29.10 0.94
C LYS A 151 6.43 -29.20 -0.12
N PRO A 152 5.13 -29.23 0.23
CA PRO A 152 4.06 -29.19 -0.76
C PRO A 152 4.07 -27.91 -1.62
N MET A 153 4.61 -26.81 -1.11
CA MET A 153 4.77 -25.53 -1.80
C MET A 153 6.11 -25.41 -2.56
N LYS A 154 6.86 -26.51 -2.70
CA LYS A 154 8.17 -26.59 -3.36
C LYS A 154 9.32 -25.95 -2.56
N GLY A 155 9.08 -25.52 -1.33
CA GLY A 155 10.11 -25.03 -0.41
C GLY A 155 11.04 -26.11 0.12
N LYS A 156 11.98 -25.70 0.97
CA LYS A 156 12.97 -26.61 1.59
C LYS A 156 12.36 -27.66 2.53
N GLY A 157 11.13 -27.47 3.01
CA GLY A 157 10.51 -28.28 4.07
C GLY A 157 11.01 -27.90 5.45
N ILE A 158 11.17 -26.61 5.71
CA ILE A 158 11.70 -26.04 6.96
C ILE A 158 10.57 -25.33 7.71
N LEU A 159 10.48 -25.60 9.01
CA LEU A 159 9.62 -24.87 9.92
C LEU A 159 10.35 -23.58 10.38
N LEU A 160 9.71 -22.44 10.24
CA LEU A 160 10.34 -21.13 10.45
C LEU A 160 10.97 -20.98 11.85
N GLY A 161 10.26 -21.44 12.90
CA GLY A 161 10.73 -21.36 14.29
C GLY A 161 11.59 -22.53 14.75
N GLY A 162 11.81 -23.56 13.94
CA GLY A 162 12.43 -24.79 14.38
C GLY A 162 11.60 -25.53 15.45
N VAL A 163 12.20 -26.51 16.11
CA VAL A 163 11.65 -27.22 17.29
C VAL A 163 12.79 -27.57 18.25
N PRO A 164 12.52 -27.96 19.51
CA PRO A 164 13.59 -28.41 20.41
C PRO A 164 14.52 -29.45 19.77
N GLY A 165 15.81 -29.13 19.72
CA GLY A 165 16.84 -29.98 19.06
C GLY A 165 17.04 -29.69 17.55
N VAL A 166 16.21 -28.85 16.94
CA VAL A 166 16.34 -28.44 15.53
C VAL A 166 16.38 -26.90 15.45
N PRO A 167 17.44 -26.31 14.85
CA PRO A 167 17.57 -24.86 14.77
C PRO A 167 16.45 -24.22 13.93
N PRO A 168 16.09 -22.97 14.21
CA PRO A 168 15.12 -22.22 13.39
C PRO A 168 15.70 -21.84 12.03
N ALA A 169 14.80 -21.45 11.13
CA ALA A 169 15.15 -20.91 9.81
C ALA A 169 15.93 -19.60 9.90
N LYS A 170 16.75 -19.34 8.90
CA LYS A 170 17.46 -18.08 8.70
C LYS A 170 16.70 -17.20 7.73
N VAL A 171 16.25 -16.04 8.22
CA VAL A 171 15.50 -15.04 7.46
C VAL A 171 16.38 -13.83 7.20
N VAL A 172 16.51 -13.42 5.94
CA VAL A 172 17.21 -12.21 5.55
C VAL A 172 16.19 -11.18 5.07
N VAL A 173 16.25 -9.97 5.61
CA VAL A 173 15.38 -8.86 5.24
C VAL A 173 16.22 -7.74 4.63
N LEU A 174 16.00 -7.44 3.36
CA LEU A 174 16.69 -6.38 2.62
C LEU A 174 15.87 -5.10 2.69
N GLY A 175 16.38 -4.10 3.41
CA GLY A 175 15.71 -2.83 3.67
C GLY A 175 15.10 -2.76 5.07
N GLY A 176 15.52 -1.77 5.86
CA GLY A 176 15.06 -1.51 7.22
C GLY A 176 13.90 -0.50 7.31
N GLY A 177 13.18 -0.23 6.21
CA GLY A 177 12.00 0.61 6.18
C GLY A 177 10.80 0.02 6.94
N ILE A 178 9.59 0.53 6.69
CA ILE A 178 8.38 0.05 7.38
C ILE A 178 8.13 -1.43 7.09
N VAL A 179 8.12 -1.81 5.81
CA VAL A 179 7.93 -3.20 5.36
C VAL A 179 8.93 -4.13 6.04
N GLY A 180 10.23 -3.84 5.91
CA GLY A 180 11.29 -4.69 6.46
C GLY A 180 11.29 -4.77 7.98
N THR A 181 10.96 -3.66 8.65
CA THR A 181 10.79 -3.64 10.12
C THR A 181 9.67 -4.59 10.56
N GLN A 182 8.53 -4.56 9.88
CA GLN A 182 7.41 -5.43 10.21
C GLN A 182 7.71 -6.90 9.86
N ALA A 183 8.37 -7.14 8.74
CA ALA A 183 8.84 -8.48 8.36
C ALA A 183 9.79 -9.05 9.42
N ALA A 184 10.82 -8.28 9.82
CA ALA A 184 11.78 -8.72 10.83
C ALA A 184 11.11 -9.00 12.20
N LYS A 185 10.17 -8.16 12.63
CA LYS A 185 9.39 -8.38 13.86
C LYS A 185 8.59 -9.67 13.81
N MET A 186 7.91 -9.93 12.69
CA MET A 186 7.12 -11.16 12.55
C MET A 186 8.00 -12.40 12.49
N ALA A 187 9.08 -12.39 11.70
CA ALA A 187 10.01 -13.50 11.64
C ALA A 187 10.64 -13.81 13.01
N ALA A 188 11.04 -12.77 13.74
CA ALA A 188 11.57 -12.91 15.09
C ALA A 188 10.51 -13.47 16.06
N GLY A 189 9.25 -13.03 15.94
CA GLY A 189 8.13 -13.56 16.72
C GLY A 189 7.83 -15.04 16.47
N PHE A 190 8.09 -15.53 15.26
CA PHE A 190 8.08 -16.97 14.94
C PHE A 190 9.29 -17.73 15.52
N GLY A 191 10.29 -17.04 16.07
CA GLY A 191 11.50 -17.63 16.60
C GLY A 191 12.63 -17.83 15.58
N ALA A 192 12.51 -17.30 14.38
CA ALA A 192 13.55 -17.37 13.35
C ALA A 192 14.82 -16.60 13.75
N GLN A 193 15.97 -16.97 13.16
CA GLN A 193 17.17 -16.15 13.17
C GLN A 193 17.06 -15.11 12.05
N VAL A 194 17.01 -13.84 12.41
CA VAL A 194 16.73 -12.76 11.45
C VAL A 194 17.97 -11.90 11.26
N THR A 195 18.32 -11.63 10.00
CA THR A 195 19.27 -10.60 9.61
C THR A 195 18.53 -9.51 8.85
N ILE A 196 18.48 -8.29 9.40
CA ILE A 196 17.93 -7.13 8.70
C ILE A 196 19.05 -6.22 8.22
N MET A 197 18.95 -5.79 6.95
CA MET A 197 20.00 -5.03 6.28
C MET A 197 19.47 -3.69 5.79
N ASP A 198 20.25 -2.63 6.00
CA ASP A 198 19.98 -1.29 5.50
C ASP A 198 21.28 -0.55 5.17
N VAL A 199 21.21 0.42 4.27
CA VAL A 199 22.36 1.29 3.93
C VAL A 199 22.56 2.41 4.95
N SER A 200 21.57 2.72 5.77
CA SER A 200 21.59 3.77 6.77
C SER A 200 22.03 3.24 8.13
N LEU A 201 23.24 3.60 8.55
CA LEU A 201 23.74 3.22 9.89
C LEU A 201 22.87 3.80 11.01
N ALA A 202 22.27 4.97 10.83
CA ALA A 202 21.33 5.54 11.79
C ALA A 202 20.09 4.66 11.93
N ARG A 203 19.57 4.14 10.80
CA ARG A 203 18.43 3.20 10.81
C ARG A 203 18.79 1.88 11.48
N LEU A 204 19.98 1.35 11.22
CA LEU A 204 20.47 0.12 11.85
C LEU A 204 20.62 0.27 13.36
N ARG A 205 21.11 1.42 13.86
CA ARG A 205 21.17 1.70 15.31
C ARG A 205 19.76 1.67 15.93
N TYR A 206 18.81 2.41 15.34
CA TYR A 206 17.43 2.38 15.81
C TYR A 206 16.86 0.95 15.85
N LEU A 207 17.06 0.17 14.79
CA LEU A 207 16.58 -1.20 14.72
C LEU A 207 17.25 -2.09 15.77
N SER A 208 18.54 -1.91 16.03
CA SER A 208 19.25 -2.63 17.09
C SER A 208 18.65 -2.38 18.48
N ASP A 209 18.16 -1.16 18.73
CA ASP A 209 17.58 -0.80 20.02
C ASP A 209 16.14 -1.34 20.21
N VAL A 210 15.38 -1.49 19.11
CA VAL A 210 13.93 -1.81 19.20
C VAL A 210 13.58 -3.24 18.78
N MET A 211 14.51 -3.98 18.18
CA MET A 211 14.27 -5.35 17.74
C MET A 211 14.57 -6.38 18.82
N PRO A 212 13.93 -7.57 18.79
CA PRO A 212 14.27 -8.68 19.68
C PRO A 212 15.70 -9.19 19.47
N ALA A 213 16.24 -9.89 20.46
CA ALA A 213 17.63 -10.38 20.48
C ALA A 213 17.99 -11.35 19.34
N ASN A 214 16.99 -12.00 18.73
CA ASN A 214 17.18 -12.89 17.57
C ASN A 214 17.19 -12.16 16.23
N VAL A 215 17.24 -10.81 16.24
CA VAL A 215 17.42 -9.98 15.06
C VAL A 215 18.80 -9.33 15.06
N THR A 216 19.59 -9.59 14.04
CA THR A 216 20.91 -8.98 13.82
C THR A 216 20.79 -7.91 12.75
N THR A 217 21.36 -6.73 13.01
CA THR A 217 21.41 -5.63 12.04
C THR A 217 22.75 -5.65 11.28
N VAL A 218 22.71 -5.58 9.95
CA VAL A 218 23.92 -5.65 9.10
C VAL A 218 23.86 -4.56 8.03
N MET A 219 25.01 -3.94 7.73
CA MET A 219 25.14 -2.96 6.66
C MET A 219 24.83 -3.61 5.30
N SER A 220 23.91 -3.02 4.54
CA SER A 220 23.57 -3.45 3.19
C SER A 220 24.66 -3.03 2.20
N ASN A 221 25.44 -3.99 1.75
CA ASN A 221 26.38 -3.87 0.65
C ASN A 221 26.43 -5.20 -0.12
N HIS A 222 26.98 -5.18 -1.30
CA HIS A 222 26.99 -6.35 -2.19
C HIS A 222 27.64 -7.60 -1.53
N TYR A 223 28.75 -7.42 -0.81
CA TYR A 223 29.44 -8.52 -0.13
C TYR A 223 28.57 -9.13 0.98
N ASN A 224 28.07 -8.30 1.89
CA ASN A 224 27.25 -8.78 3.01
C ASN A 224 25.94 -9.42 2.56
N ILE A 225 25.31 -8.90 1.48
CA ILE A 225 24.12 -9.51 0.90
C ILE A 225 24.44 -10.91 0.39
N ARG A 226 25.52 -11.09 -0.36
CA ARG A 226 25.93 -12.41 -0.88
C ARG A 226 26.18 -13.43 0.23
N GLU A 227 26.89 -13.05 1.29
CA GLU A 227 27.11 -13.90 2.45
C GLU A 227 25.81 -14.31 3.15
N ALA A 228 24.91 -13.33 3.36
CA ALA A 228 23.65 -13.56 4.05
C ALA A 228 22.71 -14.48 3.26
N ILE A 229 22.52 -14.24 1.96
CA ILE A 229 21.59 -15.03 1.13
C ILE A 229 22.08 -16.46 0.89
N ALA A 230 23.39 -16.70 0.90
CA ALA A 230 23.95 -18.05 0.74
C ALA A 230 23.51 -19.01 1.87
N GLN A 231 23.18 -18.47 3.04
CA GLN A 231 22.72 -19.24 4.19
C GLN A 231 21.22 -19.10 4.45
N ALA A 232 20.52 -18.25 3.71
CA ALA A 232 19.11 -17.94 3.94
C ALA A 232 18.20 -19.11 3.56
N ASP A 233 17.12 -19.24 4.32
CA ASP A 233 15.97 -20.08 3.98
C ASP A 233 14.84 -19.24 3.38
N LEU A 234 14.68 -17.99 3.88
CA LEU A 234 13.70 -17.02 3.42
C LEU A 234 14.38 -15.66 3.26
N VAL A 235 14.15 -15.01 2.13
CA VAL A 235 14.62 -13.64 1.87
C VAL A 235 13.45 -12.73 1.54
N ILE A 236 13.39 -11.59 2.22
CA ILE A 236 12.37 -10.56 2.00
C ILE A 236 13.01 -9.35 1.33
N GLY A 237 12.59 -9.03 0.12
CA GLY A 237 12.90 -7.79 -0.57
C GLY A 237 11.94 -6.68 -0.11
N ALA A 238 12.45 -5.71 0.65
CA ALA A 238 11.68 -4.64 1.26
C ALA A 238 12.26 -3.24 0.97
N VAL A 239 12.98 -3.09 -0.13
CA VAL A 239 13.57 -1.82 -0.54
C VAL A 239 12.66 -1.15 -1.56
N LEU A 240 12.19 0.03 -1.21
CA LEU A 240 11.39 0.91 -2.04
C LEU A 240 12.04 2.31 -2.03
N ILE A 241 12.25 2.89 -3.20
CA ILE A 241 12.69 4.27 -3.34
C ILE A 241 11.53 5.07 -3.94
N PRO A 242 10.88 5.96 -3.17
CA PRO A 242 9.77 6.75 -3.69
C PRO A 242 10.15 7.52 -4.95
N GLY A 243 9.37 7.34 -6.03
CA GLY A 243 9.60 8.04 -7.29
C GLY A 243 10.80 7.56 -8.12
N ALA A 244 11.51 6.49 -7.70
CA ALA A 244 12.62 5.92 -8.45
C ALA A 244 12.60 4.38 -8.41
N LYS A 245 13.19 3.78 -9.41
CA LYS A 245 13.37 2.32 -9.44
C LYS A 245 14.42 1.90 -8.41
N ALA A 246 14.10 0.94 -7.55
CA ALA A 246 15.09 0.38 -6.63
C ALA A 246 16.22 -0.32 -7.40
N PRO A 247 17.47 -0.31 -6.92
CA PRO A 247 18.52 -1.12 -7.50
C PRO A 247 18.24 -2.60 -7.25
N HIS A 248 18.60 -3.47 -8.19
CA HIS A 248 18.56 -4.91 -7.98
C HIS A 248 19.67 -5.30 -6.98
N LEU A 249 19.27 -5.64 -5.76
CA LEU A 249 20.17 -6.08 -4.68
C LEU A 249 20.52 -7.55 -4.79
N ILE A 250 19.62 -8.36 -5.36
CA ILE A 250 19.86 -9.76 -5.71
C ILE A 250 19.78 -9.88 -7.22
N THR A 251 20.89 -10.24 -7.83
CA THR A 251 20.98 -10.51 -9.28
C THR A 251 20.73 -11.99 -9.58
N ARG A 252 20.42 -12.30 -10.84
CA ARG A 252 20.20 -13.69 -11.26
C ARG A 252 21.37 -14.61 -10.91
N ASP A 253 22.60 -14.17 -11.09
CA ASP A 253 23.77 -14.97 -10.76
C ASP A 253 23.89 -15.30 -9.28
N MET A 254 23.35 -14.47 -8.41
CA MET A 254 23.36 -14.70 -6.97
C MET A 254 22.42 -15.83 -6.54
N LEU A 255 21.42 -16.21 -7.34
CA LEU A 255 20.56 -17.36 -7.05
C LEU A 255 21.37 -18.65 -6.91
N LYS A 256 22.48 -18.80 -7.62
CA LYS A 256 23.39 -19.97 -7.54
C LYS A 256 24.06 -20.13 -6.16
N LEU A 257 24.05 -19.08 -5.34
CA LEU A 257 24.57 -19.14 -3.96
C LEU A 257 23.55 -19.72 -2.98
N MET A 258 22.28 -19.71 -3.36
CA MET A 258 21.17 -20.11 -2.50
C MET A 258 20.93 -21.62 -2.61
N SER A 259 20.41 -22.21 -1.54
CA SER A 259 20.04 -23.63 -1.56
C SER A 259 18.69 -23.82 -2.28
N PRO A 260 18.50 -24.94 -3.03
CA PRO A 260 17.22 -25.29 -3.63
C PRO A 260 16.05 -25.22 -2.64
N GLY A 261 14.93 -24.64 -3.05
CA GLY A 261 13.74 -24.46 -2.21
C GLY A 261 13.81 -23.27 -1.25
N THR A 262 14.87 -22.44 -1.30
CA THR A 262 14.86 -21.12 -0.67
C THR A 262 13.70 -20.28 -1.23
N VAL A 263 13.06 -19.50 -0.37
CA VAL A 263 11.94 -18.64 -0.76
C VAL A 263 12.38 -17.18 -0.84
N LEU A 264 12.10 -16.54 -1.96
CA LEU A 264 12.24 -15.08 -2.16
C LEU A 264 10.86 -14.45 -2.16
N VAL A 265 10.65 -13.44 -1.33
CA VAL A 265 9.44 -12.60 -1.32
C VAL A 265 9.84 -11.17 -1.66
N ASP A 266 9.45 -10.66 -2.82
CA ASP A 266 9.68 -9.26 -3.18
C ASP A 266 8.40 -8.45 -2.95
N VAL A 267 8.38 -7.67 -1.86
CA VAL A 267 7.21 -6.88 -1.47
C VAL A 267 7.08 -5.61 -2.32
N ALA A 268 8.15 -5.16 -2.93
CA ALA A 268 8.18 -3.94 -3.75
C ALA A 268 8.06 -4.22 -5.26
N VAL A 269 7.69 -5.42 -5.65
CA VAL A 269 7.68 -5.89 -7.05
C VAL A 269 6.85 -5.02 -7.98
N ASP A 270 5.73 -4.48 -7.53
CA ASP A 270 4.85 -3.58 -8.30
C ASP A 270 5.50 -2.23 -8.63
N GLN A 271 6.55 -1.86 -7.93
CA GLN A 271 7.35 -0.65 -8.17
C GLN A 271 8.77 -0.97 -8.68
N GLY A 272 8.91 -2.12 -9.33
CA GLY A 272 10.14 -2.57 -9.98
C GLY A 272 10.98 -3.53 -9.15
N GLY A 273 10.67 -3.73 -7.87
CA GLY A 273 11.33 -4.69 -6.99
C GLY A 273 12.82 -4.45 -6.74
N CYS A 274 13.39 -5.18 -5.81
CA CYS A 274 14.84 -5.16 -5.54
C CYS A 274 15.53 -6.51 -5.86
N ILE A 275 14.81 -7.45 -6.44
CA ILE A 275 15.30 -8.76 -6.88
C ILE A 275 15.13 -8.85 -8.40
N GLU A 276 16.23 -9.01 -9.14
CA GLU A 276 16.26 -8.96 -10.61
C GLU A 276 15.32 -9.98 -11.27
N THR A 277 15.16 -11.15 -10.66
CA THR A 277 14.36 -12.25 -11.21
C THR A 277 12.88 -12.17 -10.82
N CYS A 278 12.48 -11.26 -9.95
CA CYS A 278 11.10 -11.10 -9.53
C CYS A 278 10.26 -10.40 -10.61
N GLN A 279 9.06 -10.93 -10.82
CA GLN A 279 8.04 -10.39 -11.71
C GLN A 279 6.70 -10.39 -10.99
N PRO A 280 5.85 -9.36 -11.18
CA PRO A 280 4.54 -9.32 -10.54
C PRO A 280 3.71 -10.57 -10.81
N THR A 281 3.16 -11.14 -9.74
CA THR A 281 2.22 -12.27 -9.77
C THR A 281 0.88 -11.87 -9.16
N THR A 282 -0.08 -12.78 -9.20
CA THR A 282 -1.43 -12.58 -8.68
C THR A 282 -1.70 -13.51 -7.49
N HIS A 283 -2.75 -13.23 -6.72
CA HIS A 283 -3.18 -14.12 -5.64
C HIS A 283 -3.60 -15.52 -6.13
N GLU A 284 -4.03 -15.66 -7.38
CA GLU A 284 -4.43 -16.92 -7.99
C GLU A 284 -3.20 -17.78 -8.38
N ASN A 285 -2.15 -17.14 -8.87
CA ASN A 285 -0.90 -17.78 -9.26
C ASN A 285 0.27 -17.04 -8.59
N PRO A 286 0.47 -17.23 -7.26
CA PRO A 286 1.30 -16.34 -6.46
C PRO A 286 2.81 -16.59 -6.59
N THR A 287 3.23 -17.76 -7.10
CA THR A 287 4.63 -18.16 -7.14
C THR A 287 5.06 -18.71 -8.48
N PHE A 288 6.35 -18.59 -8.74
CA PHE A 288 7.06 -19.30 -9.81
C PHE A 288 8.45 -19.72 -9.32
N ILE A 289 9.12 -20.59 -10.08
CA ILE A 289 10.43 -21.13 -9.71
C ILE A 289 11.45 -20.78 -10.78
N ILE A 290 12.60 -20.25 -10.35
CA ILE A 290 13.78 -20.02 -11.18
C ILE A 290 14.98 -20.60 -10.44
N ASP A 291 15.78 -21.43 -11.13
CA ASP A 291 16.99 -22.05 -10.60
C ASP A 291 16.74 -22.73 -9.23
N ASP A 292 15.63 -23.48 -9.11
CA ASP A 292 15.14 -24.17 -7.90
C ASP A 292 14.80 -23.23 -6.72
N ILE A 293 14.73 -21.93 -6.91
CA ILE A 293 14.34 -20.93 -5.92
C ILE A 293 12.89 -20.51 -6.11
N VAL A 294 12.10 -20.58 -5.04
CA VAL A 294 10.68 -20.18 -5.05
C VAL A 294 10.55 -18.65 -4.97
N HIS A 295 9.87 -18.05 -5.93
CA HIS A 295 9.62 -16.60 -5.98
C HIS A 295 8.16 -16.34 -5.67
N TYR A 296 7.88 -15.58 -4.60
CA TYR A 296 6.57 -15.06 -4.26
C TYR A 296 6.57 -13.54 -4.52
N CYS A 297 5.83 -13.09 -5.51
CA CYS A 297 5.89 -11.72 -6.02
C CYS A 297 4.50 -11.12 -6.23
N VAL A 298 3.55 -11.42 -5.34
CA VAL A 298 2.17 -10.96 -5.48
C VAL A 298 2.09 -9.45 -5.34
N ALA A 299 1.63 -8.80 -6.39
CA ALA A 299 1.27 -7.39 -6.35
C ALA A 299 0.03 -7.20 -5.46
N ASN A 300 -0.02 -6.12 -4.67
CA ASN A 300 -1.13 -5.84 -3.76
C ASN A 300 -1.35 -6.93 -2.69
N MET A 301 -0.28 -7.39 -2.05
CA MET A 301 -0.36 -8.36 -0.94
C MET A 301 -1.45 -8.01 0.11
N PRO A 302 -1.62 -6.74 0.55
CA PRO A 302 -2.64 -6.38 1.53
C PRO A 302 -4.08 -6.67 1.11
N GLY A 303 -4.36 -6.81 -0.19
CA GLY A 303 -5.68 -7.19 -0.72
C GLY A 303 -6.15 -8.58 -0.29
N ALA A 304 -5.22 -9.49 0.06
CA ALA A 304 -5.55 -10.85 0.52
C ALA A 304 -6.11 -10.90 1.96
N VAL A 305 -5.91 -9.85 2.75
CA VAL A 305 -6.43 -9.75 4.13
C VAL A 305 -7.30 -8.50 4.28
N PRO A 306 -8.43 -8.44 3.54
CA PRO A 306 -9.20 -7.21 3.37
C PRO A 306 -9.79 -6.69 4.68
N TYR A 307 -10.17 -7.54 5.63
CA TYR A 307 -10.64 -7.13 6.95
C TYR A 307 -9.58 -6.30 7.71
N THR A 308 -8.38 -6.85 7.87
CA THR A 308 -7.28 -6.19 8.57
C THR A 308 -6.84 -4.93 7.81
N SER A 309 -6.71 -5.03 6.49
CA SER A 309 -6.26 -3.92 5.64
C SER A 309 -7.25 -2.76 5.63
N THR A 310 -8.56 -3.05 5.60
CA THR A 310 -9.61 -2.02 5.70
C THR A 310 -9.54 -1.28 7.02
N LEU A 311 -9.47 -2.00 8.15
CA LEU A 311 -9.35 -1.37 9.46
C LEU A 311 -8.07 -0.52 9.58
N ALA A 312 -6.93 -1.06 9.16
CA ALA A 312 -5.66 -0.33 9.20
C ALA A 312 -5.68 0.93 8.33
N LEU A 313 -6.19 0.82 7.11
CA LEU A 313 -6.27 1.95 6.17
C LEU A 313 -7.24 3.03 6.69
N THR A 314 -8.45 2.64 7.09
CA THR A 314 -9.48 3.59 7.50
C THR A 314 -9.12 4.32 8.79
N ASN A 315 -8.41 3.69 9.72
CA ASN A 315 -7.85 4.36 10.89
C ASN A 315 -6.91 5.51 10.53
N ALA A 316 -6.17 5.39 9.43
CA ALA A 316 -5.26 6.42 8.96
C ALA A 316 -5.96 7.48 8.10
N THR A 317 -6.89 7.08 7.23
CA THR A 317 -7.53 7.98 6.26
C THR A 317 -8.65 8.81 6.85
N LEU A 318 -9.41 8.28 7.82
CA LEU A 318 -10.59 8.93 8.40
C LEU A 318 -10.31 10.33 8.95
N PRO A 319 -9.22 10.61 9.71
CA PRO A 319 -8.94 11.95 10.20
C PRO A 319 -8.77 13.00 9.08
N TYR A 320 -8.16 12.62 7.96
CA TYR A 320 -8.00 13.48 6.79
C TYR A 320 -9.32 13.65 6.04
N ALA A 321 -10.07 12.56 5.84
CA ALA A 321 -11.38 12.59 5.20
C ALA A 321 -12.39 13.49 5.97
N LEU A 322 -12.36 13.47 7.30
CA LEU A 322 -13.16 14.36 8.14
C LEU A 322 -12.74 15.83 7.98
N GLN A 323 -11.45 16.13 7.88
CA GLN A 323 -11.00 17.50 7.61
C GLN A 323 -11.51 18.00 6.26
N LEU A 324 -11.43 17.14 5.22
CA LEU A 324 -11.95 17.45 3.89
C LEU A 324 -13.47 17.68 3.92
N ALA A 325 -14.21 16.83 4.63
CA ALA A 325 -15.66 16.95 4.73
C ALA A 325 -16.10 18.17 5.52
N ASN A 326 -15.44 18.47 6.66
CA ASN A 326 -15.79 19.56 7.55
C ASN A 326 -15.49 20.94 6.97
N LYS A 327 -14.41 21.06 6.19
CA LYS A 327 -13.87 22.36 5.75
C LYS A 327 -14.08 22.63 4.27
N GLY A 328 -14.36 21.58 3.48
CA GLY A 328 -14.17 21.58 2.03
C GLY A 328 -12.68 21.44 1.67
N TRP A 329 -12.38 20.86 0.53
CA TRP A 329 -11.02 20.50 0.15
C TRP A 329 -10.06 21.71 0.00
N GLN A 330 -10.54 22.86 -0.52
CA GLN A 330 -9.71 24.06 -0.68
C GLN A 330 -9.21 24.57 0.67
N LYS A 331 -10.14 24.77 1.62
CA LYS A 331 -9.78 25.24 2.96
C LYS A 331 -8.95 24.21 3.72
N ALA A 332 -9.29 22.94 3.60
CA ALA A 332 -8.51 21.86 4.22
C ALA A 332 -7.06 21.83 3.72
N CYS A 333 -6.84 21.97 2.40
CA CYS A 333 -5.49 22.02 1.81
C CYS A 333 -4.75 23.32 2.20
N ASN A 334 -5.43 24.45 2.31
CA ASN A 334 -4.80 25.69 2.75
C ASN A 334 -4.35 25.65 4.22
N GLU A 335 -5.08 24.94 5.07
CA GLU A 335 -4.78 24.86 6.52
C GLU A 335 -3.92 23.65 6.89
N ASN A 336 -3.77 22.66 6.00
CA ASN A 336 -3.03 21.44 6.25
C ASN A 336 -2.07 21.12 5.09
N GLU A 337 -0.77 21.35 5.32
CA GLU A 337 0.29 21.11 4.34
C GLU A 337 0.38 19.66 3.88
N GLU A 338 0.01 18.69 4.73
CA GLU A 338 0.00 17.28 4.38
C GLU A 338 -1.07 17.00 3.31
N LEU A 339 -2.30 17.53 3.50
CA LEU A 339 -3.38 17.46 2.51
C LEU A 339 -3.04 18.23 1.24
N LYS A 340 -2.40 19.40 1.35
CA LYS A 340 -1.95 20.19 0.20
C LYS A 340 -1.02 19.36 -0.70
N LYS A 341 -0.06 18.64 -0.13
CA LYS A 341 0.83 17.72 -0.85
C LYS A 341 0.06 16.52 -1.44
N GLY A 342 -1.03 16.12 -0.80
CA GLY A 342 -1.95 15.09 -1.30
C GLY A 342 -2.70 15.49 -2.57
N LEU A 343 -2.85 16.79 -2.86
CA LEU A 343 -3.57 17.26 -4.04
C LEU A 343 -2.74 17.05 -5.30
N ASN A 344 -3.25 16.24 -6.21
CA ASN A 344 -2.55 15.90 -7.46
C ASN A 344 -3.15 16.59 -8.68
N ILE A 345 -4.48 16.63 -8.77
CA ILE A 345 -5.21 17.25 -9.88
C ILE A 345 -6.37 18.07 -9.30
N ALA A 346 -6.57 19.27 -9.78
CA ALA A 346 -7.74 20.11 -9.50
C ALA A 346 -8.04 21.01 -10.69
N ASN A 347 -9.33 21.21 -10.97
CA ASN A 347 -9.83 22.06 -12.08
C ASN A 347 -9.18 21.74 -13.46
N GLY A 348 -8.88 20.46 -13.72
CA GLY A 348 -8.22 20.02 -14.94
C GLY A 348 -6.72 20.34 -15.03
N LYS A 349 -6.10 20.78 -13.93
CA LYS A 349 -4.67 21.13 -13.84
C LYS A 349 -3.93 20.13 -12.95
N ILE A 350 -2.73 19.70 -13.37
CA ILE A 350 -1.84 18.89 -12.53
C ILE A 350 -1.09 19.83 -11.60
N VAL A 351 -1.18 19.55 -10.29
CA VAL A 351 -0.50 20.33 -9.23
C VAL A 351 0.52 19.53 -8.45
N TYR A 352 0.73 18.26 -8.78
CA TYR A 352 1.78 17.41 -8.24
C TYR A 352 2.86 17.14 -9.30
N LYS A 353 4.08 17.58 -9.01
CA LYS A 353 5.19 17.56 -9.99
C LYS A 353 5.50 16.15 -10.50
N GLY A 354 5.47 15.12 -9.63
CA GLY A 354 5.77 13.76 -10.03
C GLY A 354 4.81 13.20 -11.08
N VAL A 355 3.55 13.64 -11.09
CA VAL A 355 2.57 13.26 -12.12
C VAL A 355 2.85 13.99 -13.45
N ALA A 356 3.16 15.28 -13.38
CA ALA A 356 3.51 16.08 -14.56
C ALA A 356 4.77 15.51 -15.26
N ASP A 357 5.80 15.23 -14.49
CA ASP A 357 7.09 14.71 -14.98
C ASP A 357 6.93 13.30 -15.62
N ALA A 358 6.08 12.45 -15.03
CA ALA A 358 5.86 11.08 -15.53
C ALA A 358 5.31 11.05 -16.98
N TRP A 359 4.49 12.03 -17.35
CA TRP A 359 3.79 12.06 -18.64
C TRP A 359 4.18 13.26 -19.51
N GLY A 360 5.14 14.08 -19.09
CA GLY A 360 5.54 15.28 -19.82
C GLY A 360 4.40 16.32 -19.93
N LEU A 361 3.50 16.37 -18.97
CA LEU A 361 2.35 17.27 -18.94
C LEU A 361 2.66 18.58 -18.17
N PRO A 362 1.92 19.67 -18.46
CA PRO A 362 2.11 20.93 -17.79
C PRO A 362 1.92 20.82 -16.26
N PHE A 363 2.89 21.27 -15.49
CA PHE A 363 2.79 21.44 -14.03
C PHE A 363 2.26 22.82 -13.69
N ASN A 364 1.36 22.91 -12.70
CA ASN A 364 0.81 24.15 -12.20
C ASN A 364 1.13 24.27 -10.70
N ASN A 365 1.39 25.49 -10.25
CA ASN A 365 1.61 25.75 -8.83
C ASN A 365 0.30 25.55 -8.05
N VAL A 366 0.34 24.75 -6.99
CA VAL A 366 -0.83 24.43 -6.17
C VAL A 366 -1.44 25.67 -5.52
N GLU A 367 -0.63 26.62 -5.05
CA GLU A 367 -1.12 27.87 -4.41
C GLU A 367 -1.93 28.70 -5.41
N THR A 368 -1.47 28.80 -6.67
CA THR A 368 -2.21 29.51 -7.72
C THR A 368 -3.56 28.86 -7.99
N VAL A 369 -3.59 27.53 -8.07
CA VAL A 369 -4.85 26.80 -8.34
C VAL A 369 -5.82 26.92 -7.17
N LEU A 370 -5.34 26.89 -5.93
CA LEU A 370 -6.18 27.10 -4.74
C LEU A 370 -6.76 28.51 -4.68
N GLN A 371 -6.02 29.53 -5.12
CA GLN A 371 -6.49 30.93 -5.17
C GLN A 371 -7.52 31.18 -6.28
N GLU A 372 -7.35 30.62 -7.47
CA GLU A 372 -8.27 30.75 -8.60
C GLU A 372 -9.69 30.26 -8.29
N LEU A 373 -9.86 29.38 -7.32
CA LEU A 373 -11.12 28.73 -6.96
C LEU A 373 -11.84 29.40 -5.79
N VAL A 374 -11.26 30.48 -5.22
CA VAL A 374 -11.86 31.28 -4.14
C VAL A 374 -12.77 32.39 -4.70
N HIS A 375 -12.75 32.60 -6.02
CA HIS A 375 -13.58 33.57 -6.76
C HIS A 375 -14.63 32.85 -7.59
#